data_c362888a4d3082941749eb0d446be614
#
_entry.id   c362888a4d3082941749eb0d446be614
#
_cell.length_a   1.000
_cell.length_b   1.000
_cell.length_c   1.000
_cell.angle_alpha   90.00
_cell.angle_beta   90.00
_cell.angle_gamma   90.00
#
_symmetry.space_group_name_H-M   'P 1'
#
loop_
_entity.id
_entity.type
_entity.pdbx_description
1 polymer ?
#
loop_
_entity_poly.entity_id
_entity_poly.type
_entity_poly.pdbx_seq_one_letter_code
_entity_poly.pdbx_strand_id
1 'polypeptide(L)'
;MTYEESVKYLYKIAGFAKKSSLEDINYLLEQLGNPHKDLKFVHVAGTNGKGSVCAFLEAVLKEHGKTTAAFTSPHLVKVNERIRLNGQDISDERFKDACNRVKECVEAAVEKGVNQPSFFEMMFLMALCIMEEEQPDICLIETGMGGRYAVSYTHLTLPTI
;
A
#
# COMPACT_ATOMS: atom_id res chain seq x y z
N MET A 1 18.62 -5.52 -0.60
CA MET A 1 18.51 -5.34 -2.08
C MET A 1 18.75 -3.88 -2.43
N THR A 2 19.23 -3.60 -3.65
CA THR A 2 19.18 -2.23 -4.23
C THR A 2 17.74 -1.87 -4.63
N TYR A 3 17.51 -0.62 -5.06
CA TYR A 3 16.21 -0.20 -5.59
C TYR A 3 15.80 -1.01 -6.82
N GLU A 4 16.71 -1.16 -7.79
CA GLU A 4 16.48 -1.92 -9.02
C GLU A 4 16.18 -3.40 -8.74
N GLU A 5 16.88 -4.00 -7.79
CA GLU A 5 16.62 -5.37 -7.34
C GLU A 5 15.24 -5.50 -6.67
N SER A 6 14.83 -4.50 -5.91
CA SER A 6 13.51 -4.45 -5.26
C SER A 6 12.38 -4.36 -6.29
N VAL A 7 12.52 -3.50 -7.28
CA VAL A 7 11.58 -3.38 -8.39
C VAL A 7 11.49 -4.70 -9.18
N LYS A 8 12.64 -5.28 -9.52
CA LYS A 8 12.71 -6.56 -10.23
C LYS A 8 12.08 -7.71 -9.45
N TYR A 9 12.28 -7.74 -8.14
CA TYR A 9 11.67 -8.72 -7.24
C TYR A 9 10.14 -8.63 -7.28
N LEU A 10 9.57 -7.43 -7.14
CA LEU A 10 8.13 -7.22 -7.19
C LEU A 10 7.50 -7.61 -8.53
N TYR A 11 8.13 -7.28 -9.64
CA TYR A 11 7.63 -7.70 -10.96
C TYR A 11 7.73 -9.21 -11.20
N LYS A 12 8.74 -9.87 -10.63
CA LYS A 12 8.84 -11.34 -10.68
C LYS A 12 7.66 -12.00 -9.96
N ILE A 13 7.24 -11.47 -8.83
CA ILE A 13 6.07 -11.96 -8.08
C ILE A 13 4.78 -11.79 -8.90
N ALA A 14 4.63 -10.68 -9.63
CA ALA A 14 3.43 -10.38 -10.41
C ALA A 14 3.04 -11.51 -11.40
N GLY A 15 4.00 -12.30 -11.87
CA GLY A 15 3.78 -13.41 -12.80
C GLY A 15 3.29 -14.71 -12.16
N PHE A 16 3.40 -14.88 -10.85
CA PHE A 16 3.22 -16.18 -10.18
C PHE A 16 2.23 -16.17 -9.01
N ALA A 17 1.96 -15.01 -8.42
CA ALA A 17 1.16 -14.94 -7.20
C ALA A 17 -0.34 -15.08 -7.49
N LYS A 18 -1.00 -15.98 -6.77
CA LYS A 18 -2.46 -15.98 -6.63
C LYS A 18 -2.84 -14.94 -5.58
N LYS A 19 -4.07 -14.43 -5.65
CA LYS A 19 -4.60 -13.55 -4.61
C LYS A 19 -4.55 -14.27 -3.25
N SER A 20 -3.95 -13.62 -2.26
CA SER A 20 -3.88 -14.14 -0.90
C SER A 20 -5.27 -14.22 -0.24
N SER A 21 -5.42 -15.11 0.70
CA SER A 21 -6.62 -15.13 1.56
C SER A 21 -6.62 -13.93 2.50
N LEU A 22 -7.77 -13.65 3.09
CA LEU A 22 -7.90 -12.64 4.14
C LEU A 22 -7.03 -12.98 5.35
N GLU A 23 -6.94 -14.26 5.68
CA GLU A 23 -6.15 -14.80 6.78
C GLU A 23 -4.66 -14.61 6.55
N ASP A 24 -4.17 -14.86 5.34
CA ASP A 24 -2.77 -14.64 4.96
C ASP A 24 -2.35 -13.18 5.17
N ILE A 25 -3.18 -12.25 4.69
CA ILE A 25 -2.87 -10.81 4.83
C ILE A 25 -2.95 -10.35 6.28
N ASN A 26 -3.93 -10.82 7.05
CA ASN A 26 -4.00 -10.52 8.50
C ASN A 26 -2.75 -11.02 9.23
N TYR A 27 -2.31 -12.24 8.92
CA TYR A 27 -1.07 -12.78 9.48
C TYR A 27 0.13 -11.89 9.17
N LEU A 28 0.28 -11.46 7.91
CA LEU A 28 1.38 -10.56 7.51
C LEU A 28 1.30 -9.20 8.20
N LEU A 29 0.10 -8.62 8.32
CA LEU A 29 -0.10 -7.37 9.06
C LEU A 29 0.30 -7.50 10.54
N GLU A 30 -0.04 -8.60 11.19
CA GLU A 30 0.38 -8.88 12.57
C GLU A 30 1.90 -9.01 12.68
N GLN A 31 2.56 -9.72 11.75
CA GLN A 31 4.02 -9.85 11.75
C GLN A 31 4.73 -8.52 11.48
N LEU A 32 4.11 -7.60 10.73
CA LEU A 32 4.61 -6.24 10.48
C LEU A 32 4.30 -5.26 11.62
N GLY A 33 3.64 -5.71 12.71
CA GLY A 33 3.30 -4.87 13.86
C GLY A 33 1.96 -4.16 13.73
N ASN A 34 1.10 -4.57 12.81
CA ASN A 34 -0.21 -3.94 12.53
C ASN A 34 -0.10 -2.45 12.14
N PRO A 35 0.66 -2.10 11.11
CA PRO A 35 0.98 -0.72 10.76
C PRO A 35 -0.23 0.17 10.44
N HIS A 36 -1.40 -0.42 10.28
CA HIS A 36 -2.65 0.27 9.93
C HIS A 36 -3.46 0.76 11.15
N LYS A 37 -3.19 0.24 12.38
CA LYS A 37 -4.13 0.41 13.51
C LYS A 37 -4.31 1.86 13.98
N ASP A 38 -3.25 2.66 13.94
CA ASP A 38 -3.26 4.04 14.44
C ASP A 38 -3.42 5.08 13.34
N LEU A 39 -3.67 4.65 12.10
CA LEU A 39 -3.80 5.51 10.93
C LEU A 39 -5.27 5.84 10.62
N LYS A 40 -5.50 7.04 10.10
CA LYS A 40 -6.82 7.49 9.64
C LYS A 40 -6.90 7.37 8.12
N PHE A 41 -7.83 6.57 7.64
CA PHE A 41 -7.96 6.28 6.22
C PHE A 41 -9.17 6.95 5.58
N VAL A 42 -9.01 7.39 4.35
CA VAL A 42 -10.09 7.66 3.39
C VAL A 42 -9.93 6.69 2.23
N HIS A 43 -10.95 5.86 2.02
CA HIS A 43 -10.98 4.88 0.95
C HIS A 43 -11.69 5.46 -0.28
N VAL A 44 -11.00 5.46 -1.41
CA VAL A 44 -11.56 5.94 -2.67
C VAL A 44 -11.84 4.74 -3.57
N ALA A 45 -13.12 4.43 -3.74
CA ALA A 45 -13.60 3.35 -4.61
C ALA A 45 -14.40 3.92 -5.79
N GLY A 46 -14.44 3.19 -6.89
CA GLY A 46 -15.19 3.58 -8.09
C GLY A 46 -14.62 2.95 -9.35
N THR A 47 -15.34 3.08 -10.45
CA THR A 47 -14.92 2.53 -11.74
C THR A 47 -13.86 3.42 -12.40
N ASN A 48 -14.11 4.73 -12.46
CA ASN A 48 -13.23 5.72 -13.07
C ASN A 48 -12.97 6.89 -12.12
N GLY A 49 -11.88 7.63 -12.35
CA GLY A 49 -11.58 8.88 -11.66
C GLY A 49 -11.06 8.76 -10.23
N LYS A 50 -10.83 7.57 -9.70
CA LYS A 50 -10.33 7.36 -8.33
C LYS A 50 -9.04 8.13 -8.04
N GLY A 51 -8.04 7.98 -8.91
CA GLY A 51 -6.77 8.70 -8.77
C GLY A 51 -6.93 10.22 -8.79
N SER A 52 -7.85 10.74 -9.63
CA SER A 52 -8.18 12.18 -9.65
C SER A 52 -8.81 12.62 -8.33
N VAL A 53 -9.72 11.83 -7.77
CA VAL A 53 -10.33 12.12 -6.46
C VAL A 53 -9.25 12.13 -5.37
N CYS A 54 -8.33 11.16 -5.34
CA CYS A 54 -7.20 11.17 -4.41
C CYS A 54 -6.36 12.45 -4.57
N ALA A 55 -6.02 12.85 -5.79
CA ALA A 55 -5.23 14.06 -6.04
C ALA A 55 -5.94 15.34 -5.58
N PHE A 56 -7.27 15.46 -5.82
CA PHE A 56 -8.06 16.58 -5.31
C PHE A 56 -8.10 16.61 -3.78
N LEU A 57 -8.31 15.45 -3.14
CA LEU A 57 -8.32 15.37 -1.68
C LEU A 57 -6.95 15.74 -1.08
N GLU A 58 -5.86 15.26 -1.67
CA GLU A 58 -4.50 15.67 -1.25
C GLU A 58 -4.31 17.18 -1.32
N ALA A 59 -4.73 17.82 -2.43
CA ALA A 59 -4.61 19.26 -2.61
C ALA A 59 -5.43 20.03 -1.56
N VAL A 60 -6.69 19.65 -1.35
CA VAL A 60 -7.56 20.28 -0.35
C VAL A 60 -7.01 20.12 1.06
N LEU A 61 -6.58 18.90 1.44
CA LEU A 61 -6.03 18.64 2.77
C LEU A 61 -4.75 19.44 3.01
N LYS A 62 -3.87 19.54 2.00
CA LYS A 62 -2.65 20.33 2.05
C LYS A 62 -2.93 21.82 2.28
N GLU A 63 -3.93 22.40 1.58
CA GLU A 63 -4.35 23.80 1.80
C GLU A 63 -4.89 24.04 3.23
N HIS A 64 -5.41 23.00 3.88
CA HIS A 64 -5.84 23.04 5.28
C HIS A 64 -4.71 22.69 6.27
N GLY A 65 -3.44 22.65 5.83
CA GLY A 65 -2.28 22.38 6.66
C GLY A 65 -2.20 20.94 7.16
N LYS A 66 -2.87 20.00 6.48
CA LYS A 66 -2.85 18.58 6.83
C LYS A 66 -1.76 17.83 6.09
N THR A 67 -1.07 16.93 6.79
CA THR A 67 -0.17 15.97 6.18
C THR A 67 -0.92 14.79 5.60
N THR A 68 -0.50 14.31 4.44
CA THR A 68 -1.18 13.23 3.72
C THR A 68 -0.20 12.15 3.29
N ALA A 69 -0.68 10.92 3.25
CA ALA A 69 -0.05 9.83 2.49
C ALA A 69 -1.10 9.25 1.54
N ALA A 70 -0.69 8.82 0.36
CA ALA A 70 -1.60 8.22 -0.61
C ALA A 70 -1.03 6.93 -1.18
N PHE A 71 -1.91 5.93 -1.35
CA PHE A 71 -1.64 4.74 -2.12
C PHE A 71 -2.59 4.69 -3.32
N THR A 72 -2.02 4.76 -4.53
CA THR A 72 -2.79 4.84 -5.79
C THR A 72 -2.31 3.80 -6.81
N SER A 73 -3.13 3.51 -7.80
CA SER A 73 -2.79 2.57 -8.89
C SER A 73 -3.56 2.87 -10.18
N PRO A 74 -2.99 2.57 -11.35
CA PRO A 74 -1.60 2.13 -11.59
C PRO A 74 -0.59 3.28 -11.53
N HIS A 75 0.71 3.00 -11.69
CA HIS A 75 1.74 3.99 -11.98
C HIS A 75 1.90 4.16 -13.51
N LEU A 76 2.45 5.28 -13.93
CA LEU A 76 2.66 5.60 -15.35
C LEU A 76 4.12 5.38 -15.78
N VAL A 77 5.07 5.80 -14.96
CA VAL A 77 6.51 5.75 -15.27
C VAL A 77 7.26 4.95 -14.22
N LYS A 78 7.17 5.36 -12.96
CA LYS A 78 7.87 4.72 -11.84
C LYS A 78 6.90 4.08 -10.83
N VAL A 79 7.26 2.93 -10.34
CA VAL A 79 6.48 2.22 -9.31
C VAL A 79 6.32 3.05 -8.02
N ASN A 80 7.25 3.98 -7.74
CA ASN A 80 7.21 4.90 -6.60
C ASN A 80 5.96 5.80 -6.60
N GLU A 81 5.42 6.14 -7.78
CA GLU A 81 4.20 6.94 -7.94
C GLU A 81 2.99 6.36 -7.18
N ARG A 82 3.03 5.06 -6.90
CA ARG A 82 1.95 4.39 -6.15
C ARG A 82 1.88 4.79 -4.69
N ILE A 83 2.97 5.31 -4.13
CA ILE A 83 3.03 5.74 -2.73
C ILE A 83 3.54 7.17 -2.68
N ARG A 84 2.70 8.07 -2.20
CA ARG A 84 3.02 9.50 -2.12
C ARG A 84 2.92 9.98 -0.68
N LEU A 85 3.78 10.91 -0.33
CA LEU A 85 3.77 11.63 0.94
C LEU A 85 3.65 13.13 0.66
N ASN A 86 2.60 13.75 1.16
CA ASN A 86 2.31 15.19 0.94
C ASN A 86 2.31 15.59 -0.56
N GLY A 87 1.80 14.70 -1.41
CA GLY A 87 1.70 14.91 -2.86
C GLY A 87 2.99 14.63 -3.63
N GLN A 88 4.04 14.13 -3.00
CA GLN A 88 5.31 13.76 -3.64
C GLN A 88 5.53 12.24 -3.61
N ASP A 89 6.03 11.69 -4.69
CA ASP A 89 6.40 10.29 -4.77
C ASP A 89 7.52 9.97 -3.77
N ILE A 90 7.48 8.79 -3.18
CA ILE A 90 8.55 8.35 -2.27
C ILE A 90 9.88 8.19 -3.01
N SER A 91 10.99 8.41 -2.29
CA SER A 91 12.33 8.22 -2.82
C SER A 91 12.64 6.74 -3.11
N ASP A 92 13.61 6.50 -3.99
CA ASP A 92 14.08 5.15 -4.33
C ASP A 92 14.64 4.43 -3.08
N GLU A 93 15.25 5.17 -2.16
CA GLU A 93 15.76 4.63 -0.90
C GLU A 93 14.61 4.17 0.01
N ARG A 94 13.61 5.00 0.18
CA ARG A 94 12.42 4.65 0.98
C ARG A 94 11.67 3.46 0.43
N PHE A 95 11.52 3.41 -0.89
CA PHE A 95 10.94 2.26 -1.59
C PHE A 95 11.71 0.98 -1.31
N LYS A 96 13.04 1.02 -1.46
CA LYS A 96 13.94 -0.09 -1.21
C LYS A 96 13.82 -0.61 0.23
N ASP A 97 13.84 0.29 1.21
CA ASP A 97 13.81 -0.07 2.63
C ASP A 97 12.46 -0.71 3.01
N ALA A 98 11.35 -0.13 2.57
CA ALA A 98 10.03 -0.74 2.76
C ALA A 98 9.89 -2.10 2.06
N CYS A 99 10.43 -2.23 0.85
CA CYS A 99 10.44 -3.49 0.12
C CYS A 99 11.24 -4.57 0.86
N ASN A 100 12.42 -4.24 1.38
CA ASN A 100 13.22 -5.17 2.17
C ASN A 100 12.49 -5.62 3.44
N ARG A 101 11.92 -4.68 4.20
CA ARG A 101 11.14 -4.96 5.43
C ARG A 101 9.99 -5.94 5.15
N VAL A 102 9.19 -5.65 4.13
CA VAL A 102 8.03 -6.49 3.78
C VAL A 102 8.48 -7.84 3.21
N LYS A 103 9.51 -7.87 2.37
CA LYS A 103 10.06 -9.11 1.81
C LYS A 103 10.52 -10.08 2.90
N GLU A 104 11.30 -9.62 3.86
CA GLU A 104 11.78 -10.45 4.97
C GLU A 104 10.62 -11.07 5.77
N CYS A 105 9.59 -10.26 6.04
CA CYS A 105 8.38 -10.73 6.70
C CYS A 105 7.64 -11.79 5.88
N VAL A 106 7.47 -11.55 4.58
CA VAL A 106 6.76 -12.47 3.67
C VAL A 106 7.53 -13.77 3.50
N GLU A 107 8.85 -13.75 3.31
CA GLU A 107 9.66 -14.96 3.17
C GLU A 107 9.54 -15.85 4.42
N ALA A 108 9.64 -15.26 5.62
CA ALA A 108 9.45 -16.00 6.87
C ALA A 108 8.02 -16.55 7.05
N ALA A 109 7.00 -15.87 6.52
CA ALA A 109 5.61 -16.33 6.54
C ALA A 109 5.37 -17.47 5.53
N VAL A 110 5.95 -17.37 4.33
CA VAL A 110 5.84 -18.41 3.28
C VAL A 110 6.46 -19.74 3.76
N GLU A 111 7.57 -19.70 4.48
CA GLU A 111 8.16 -20.89 5.10
C GLU A 111 7.20 -21.58 6.11
N LYS A 112 6.24 -20.83 6.67
CA LYS A 112 5.20 -21.34 7.57
C LYS A 112 3.90 -21.71 6.87
N GLY A 113 3.87 -21.66 5.52
CA GLY A 113 2.73 -22.07 4.71
C GLY A 113 1.76 -20.94 4.34
N VAL A 114 2.09 -19.68 4.63
CA VAL A 114 1.33 -18.52 4.15
C VAL A 114 1.54 -18.35 2.64
N ASN A 115 0.49 -18.00 1.90
CA ASN A 115 0.62 -17.80 0.46
C ASN A 115 1.43 -16.53 0.14
N GLN A 116 2.22 -16.61 -0.94
CA GLN A 116 2.97 -15.47 -1.46
C GLN A 116 2.00 -14.34 -1.89
N PRO A 117 2.11 -13.14 -1.31
CA PRO A 117 1.28 -12.01 -1.73
C PRO A 117 1.52 -11.61 -3.19
N SER A 118 0.47 -11.13 -3.85
CA SER A 118 0.54 -10.55 -5.19
C SER A 118 1.34 -9.23 -5.19
N PHE A 119 1.72 -8.76 -6.37
CA PHE A 119 2.36 -7.46 -6.53
C PHE A 119 1.58 -6.32 -5.84
N PHE A 120 0.27 -6.27 -6.03
CA PHE A 120 -0.57 -5.24 -5.42
C PHE A 120 -0.57 -5.34 -3.89
N GLU A 121 -0.68 -6.55 -3.35
CA GLU A 121 -0.67 -6.81 -1.90
C GLU A 121 0.69 -6.44 -1.28
N MET A 122 1.79 -6.79 -1.94
CA MET A 122 3.14 -6.37 -1.52
C MET A 122 3.25 -4.84 -1.46
N MET A 123 2.83 -4.15 -2.53
CA MET A 123 2.85 -2.68 -2.59
C MET A 123 1.97 -2.05 -1.52
N PHE A 124 0.82 -2.66 -1.22
CA PHE A 124 -0.08 -2.20 -0.16
C PHE A 124 0.55 -2.36 1.22
N LEU A 125 1.17 -3.50 1.52
CA LEU A 125 1.89 -3.71 2.79
C LEU A 125 3.05 -2.72 2.95
N MET A 126 3.81 -2.46 1.87
CA MET A 126 4.87 -1.44 1.86
C MET A 126 4.31 -0.04 2.15
N ALA A 127 3.19 0.31 1.52
CA ALA A 127 2.52 1.60 1.75
C ALA A 127 2.11 1.76 3.21
N LEU A 128 1.53 0.73 3.83
CA LEU A 128 1.16 0.77 5.25
C LEU A 128 2.36 0.94 6.17
N CYS A 129 3.49 0.26 5.91
CA CYS A 129 4.72 0.45 6.68
C CYS A 129 5.26 1.88 6.57
N ILE A 130 5.26 2.47 5.38
CA ILE A 130 5.69 3.85 5.16
C ILE A 130 4.73 4.84 5.85
N MET A 131 3.42 4.60 5.78
CA MET A 131 2.41 5.42 6.45
C MET A 131 2.53 5.35 7.98
N GLU A 132 2.82 4.17 8.53
CA GLU A 132 3.11 3.99 9.96
C GLU A 132 4.32 4.82 10.40
N GLU A 133 5.39 4.85 9.63
CA GLU A 133 6.60 5.61 9.94
C GLU A 133 6.37 7.13 9.86
N GLU A 134 5.57 7.59 8.89
CA GLU A 134 5.29 9.02 8.67
C GLU A 134 4.22 9.61 9.56
N GLN A 135 3.29 8.79 10.05
CA GLN A 135 2.15 9.24 10.86
C GLN A 135 1.40 10.45 10.26
N PRO A 136 0.94 10.37 8.99
CA PRO A 136 0.21 11.48 8.38
C PRO A 136 -1.15 11.70 9.07
N ASP A 137 -1.68 12.92 8.98
CA ASP A 137 -3.03 13.22 9.47
C ASP A 137 -4.10 12.36 8.79
N ILE A 138 -3.94 12.10 7.48
CA ILE A 138 -4.88 11.32 6.65
C ILE A 138 -4.13 10.46 5.63
N CYS A 139 -4.52 9.19 5.54
CA CYS A 139 -4.09 8.25 4.50
C CYS A 139 -5.19 8.07 3.46
N LEU A 140 -4.88 8.31 2.20
CA LEU A 140 -5.78 8.12 1.06
C LEU A 140 -5.47 6.79 0.38
N ILE A 141 -6.44 5.88 0.32
CA ILE A 141 -6.26 4.56 -0.29
C ILE A 141 -7.17 4.42 -1.49
N GLU A 142 -6.58 4.39 -2.68
CA GLU A 142 -7.31 4.01 -3.89
C GLU A 142 -7.51 2.50 -3.91
N THR A 143 -8.77 2.05 -4.07
CA THR A 143 -9.05 0.63 -4.25
C THR A 143 -8.52 0.14 -5.60
N GLY A 144 -7.89 -1.03 -5.60
CA GLY A 144 -7.58 -1.74 -6.84
C GLY A 144 -8.85 -2.19 -7.58
N MET A 145 -8.70 -3.04 -8.58
CA MET A 145 -9.84 -3.63 -9.27
C MET A 145 -10.69 -4.48 -8.31
N GLY A 146 -11.99 -4.20 -8.25
CA GLY A 146 -12.95 -5.05 -7.53
C GLY A 146 -13.50 -4.51 -6.20
N GLY A 147 -13.29 -3.25 -5.85
CA GLY A 147 -13.96 -2.53 -4.74
C GLY A 147 -14.20 -3.36 -3.46
N ARG A 148 -15.33 -4.05 -3.39
CA ARG A 148 -15.80 -4.81 -2.21
C ARG A 148 -14.90 -5.98 -1.80
N TYR A 149 -14.05 -6.48 -2.70
CA TYR A 149 -13.09 -7.57 -2.47
C TYR A 149 -11.64 -7.09 -2.52
N ALA A 150 -11.41 -5.79 -2.54
CA ALA A 150 -10.07 -5.25 -2.46
C ALA A 150 -9.48 -5.55 -1.08
N VAL A 151 -8.25 -6.04 -1.03
CA VAL A 151 -7.50 -6.30 0.21
C VAL A 151 -7.54 -5.09 1.14
N SER A 152 -7.42 -3.89 0.57
CA SER A 152 -7.50 -2.62 1.28
C SER A 152 -8.86 -2.35 1.95
N TYR A 153 -9.96 -2.90 1.42
CA TYR A 153 -11.30 -2.65 1.98
C TYR A 153 -11.65 -3.58 3.13
N THR A 154 -11.25 -4.84 3.04
CA THR A 154 -11.61 -5.87 4.03
C THR A 154 -10.78 -5.80 5.31
N HIS A 155 -9.58 -5.21 5.26
CA HIS A 155 -8.67 -5.09 6.40
C HIS A 155 -8.77 -3.76 7.14
N LEU A 156 -9.17 -2.72 6.43
CA LEU A 156 -9.41 -1.41 7.04
C LEU A 156 -10.89 -1.34 7.40
N THR A 157 -11.25 -1.62 8.65
CA THR A 157 -12.60 -1.39 9.18
C THR A 157 -12.88 0.10 9.17
N LEU A 158 -13.38 0.62 8.05
CA LEU A 158 -13.71 2.03 7.90
C LEU A 158 -15.21 2.23 7.95
N PRO A 159 -15.70 3.29 8.61
CA PRO A 159 -17.04 3.75 8.35
C PRO A 159 -17.13 4.12 6.87
N THR A 160 -17.98 3.40 6.14
CA THR A 160 -18.32 3.75 4.75
C THR A 160 -19.26 4.95 4.80
N ILE A 161 -18.80 6.04 4.23
CA ILE A 161 -19.67 7.18 3.95
C ILE A 161 -20.32 6.96 2.59
#